data_a20edd291182a3ed2bcf945f6efd8d13
#
_entry.id   a20edd291182a3ed2bcf945f6efd8d13
#
_cell.length_a   1.000
_cell.length_b   1.000
_cell.length_c   1.000
_cell.angle_alpha   90.00
_cell.angle_beta   90.00
_cell.angle_gamma   90.00
#
_symmetry.space_group_name_H-M   'P 1'
#
loop_
_entity.id
_entity.type
_entity.pdbx_description
1 polymer ?
#
loop_
_entity_poly.entity_id
_entity_poly.type
_entity_poly.pdbx_seq_one_letter_code
_entity_poly.pdbx_strand_id
1 'polypeptide(L)'
;LLDAEEDATVYLGLKTGVNPDEMIAALNESQQTGKPFDTEKYVNKWPAKRHDHYLIPAGTVHCSGAGAMVLEISATPSIFTFKLWDWGRLGLDGLPRPINIGHGSKVIQWERQTEFVRNHLINQVEMVAEGDGWREERTGLHENEFIETRRHWFTDIVPHNTNGGVQVLNVIKGDELIVESPTGAFEPFIVHYAETFIIPACVGEYTIRPYGSSVGKYCGTIKAYVRFRQ
;
A
#
# COMPACT_ATOMS: atom_id res chain seq x y z
N LEU A 1 3.34 4.90 0.13
CA LEU A 1 3.78 5.49 1.40
C LEU A 1 3.12 6.84 1.61
N LEU A 2 2.60 7.11 2.81
CA LEU A 2 2.07 8.42 3.19
C LEU A 2 3.19 9.40 3.48
N ASP A 3 4.22 8.92 4.17
CA ASP A 3 5.41 9.68 4.47
C ASP A 3 6.65 8.78 4.55
N ALA A 4 7.85 9.37 4.44
CA ALA A 4 9.11 8.67 4.50
C ALA A 4 10.21 9.61 5.00
N GLU A 5 11.01 9.14 5.96
CA GLU A 5 12.25 9.78 6.37
C GLU A 5 13.33 9.66 5.27
N GLU A 6 14.42 10.41 5.37
CA GLU A 6 15.45 10.47 4.31
C GLU A 6 16.08 9.09 4.01
N ASP A 7 16.22 8.26 5.04
CA ASP A 7 16.81 6.93 4.96
C ASP A 7 15.77 5.78 5.01
N ALA A 8 14.50 6.11 4.78
CA ALA A 8 13.42 5.13 4.78
C ALA A 8 13.64 4.02 3.77
N THR A 9 13.26 2.81 4.14
CA THR A 9 13.43 1.62 3.30
C THR A 9 12.19 0.73 3.31
N VAL A 10 12.08 -0.08 2.24
CA VAL A 10 11.10 -1.18 2.13
C VAL A 10 11.84 -2.43 1.70
N TYR A 11 11.54 -3.55 2.33
CA TYR A 11 12.00 -4.86 1.88
C TYR A 11 10.93 -5.48 0.98
N LEU A 12 11.31 -5.84 -0.24
CA LEU A 12 10.36 -6.40 -1.20
C LEU A 12 11.05 -7.34 -2.18
N GLY A 13 10.57 -8.58 -2.22
CA GLY A 13 11.03 -9.64 -3.09
C GLY A 13 12.42 -10.17 -2.77
N LEU A 14 12.77 -11.27 -3.39
CA LEU A 14 14.01 -11.99 -3.14
C LEU A 14 15.17 -11.40 -3.97
N LYS A 15 16.39 -11.54 -3.47
CA LYS A 15 17.59 -11.22 -4.25
C LYS A 15 17.75 -12.20 -5.41
N THR A 16 18.36 -11.74 -6.48
CA THR A 16 18.69 -12.59 -7.63
C THR A 16 19.58 -13.75 -7.21
N GLY A 17 19.19 -14.96 -7.59
CA GLY A 17 19.96 -16.19 -7.33
C GLY A 17 19.80 -16.75 -5.91
N VAL A 18 18.84 -16.28 -5.10
CA VAL A 18 18.54 -16.89 -3.80
C VAL A 18 18.23 -18.37 -3.96
N ASN A 19 18.94 -19.20 -3.19
CA ASN A 19 18.63 -20.61 -3.07
C ASN A 19 17.52 -20.82 -2.04
N PRO A 20 16.36 -21.40 -2.43
CA PRO A 20 15.24 -21.65 -1.53
C PRO A 20 15.61 -22.50 -0.30
N ASP A 21 16.35 -23.58 -0.50
CA ASP A 21 16.70 -24.50 0.58
C ASP A 21 17.63 -23.84 1.62
N GLU A 22 18.58 -23.02 1.16
CA GLU A 22 19.44 -22.24 2.07
C GLU A 22 18.65 -21.22 2.89
N MET A 23 17.73 -20.49 2.25
CA MET A 23 16.90 -19.53 2.97
C MET A 23 16.00 -20.20 4.00
N ILE A 24 15.38 -21.32 3.66
CA ILE A 24 14.53 -22.09 4.59
C ILE A 24 15.38 -22.69 5.72
N ALA A 25 16.57 -23.19 5.44
CA ALA A 25 17.50 -23.66 6.46
C ALA A 25 17.92 -22.55 7.44
N ALA A 26 18.21 -21.35 6.94
CA ALA A 26 18.56 -20.20 7.76
C ALA A 26 17.39 -19.73 8.64
N LEU A 27 16.14 -19.75 8.13
CA LEU A 27 14.94 -19.46 8.91
C LEU A 27 14.73 -20.51 10.03
N ASN A 28 14.94 -21.80 9.74
CA ASN A 28 14.88 -22.89 10.74
C ASN A 28 15.97 -22.71 11.83
N GLU A 29 17.21 -22.39 11.43
CA GLU A 29 18.29 -22.10 12.39
C GLU A 29 17.90 -20.92 13.29
N SER A 30 17.39 -19.83 12.71
CA SER A 30 16.94 -18.67 13.47
C SER A 30 15.86 -19.03 14.50
N GLN A 31 14.86 -19.82 14.08
CA GLN A 31 13.78 -20.24 14.97
C GLN A 31 14.27 -21.15 16.12
N GLN A 32 15.20 -22.05 15.83
CA GLN A 32 15.70 -23.03 16.82
C GLN A 32 16.69 -22.43 17.81
N THR A 33 17.54 -21.52 17.34
CA THR A 33 18.68 -21.00 18.12
C THR A 33 18.46 -19.58 18.64
N GLY A 34 17.47 -18.84 18.11
CA GLY A 34 17.29 -17.41 18.37
C GLY A 34 18.31 -16.51 17.65
N LYS A 35 19.19 -17.07 16.83
CA LYS A 35 20.16 -16.30 16.03
C LYS A 35 19.40 -15.41 15.02
N PRO A 36 19.76 -14.12 14.88
CA PRO A 36 19.14 -13.26 13.89
C PRO A 36 19.25 -13.83 12.47
N PHE A 37 18.14 -13.81 11.73
CA PHE A 37 18.12 -14.14 10.31
C PHE A 37 18.73 -12.99 9.51
N ASP A 38 19.67 -13.30 8.62
CA ASP A 38 20.29 -12.30 7.75
C ASP A 38 19.35 -11.96 6.59
N THR A 39 18.44 -11.02 6.86
CA THR A 39 17.42 -10.60 5.87
C THR A 39 18.07 -10.04 4.60
N GLU A 40 19.16 -9.27 4.72
CA GLU A 40 19.78 -8.61 3.58
C GLU A 40 20.57 -9.59 2.69
N LYS A 41 20.83 -10.80 3.14
CA LYS A 41 21.35 -11.88 2.28
C LYS A 41 20.31 -12.37 1.27
N TYR A 42 19.04 -12.42 1.66
CA TYR A 42 17.97 -13.09 0.90
C TYR A 42 16.94 -12.16 0.29
N VAL A 43 16.66 -11.01 0.92
CA VAL A 43 15.58 -10.09 0.53
C VAL A 43 16.16 -8.77 0.05
N ASN A 44 15.57 -8.22 -1.01
CA ASN A 44 15.95 -6.90 -1.50
C ASN A 44 15.50 -5.82 -0.53
N LYS A 45 16.39 -4.85 -0.29
CA LYS A 45 16.12 -3.63 0.45
C LYS A 45 16.13 -2.47 -0.53
N TRP A 46 15.03 -1.75 -0.62
CA TRP A 46 14.83 -0.64 -1.54
C TRP A 46 14.79 0.68 -0.77
N PRO A 47 15.46 1.75 -1.24
CA PRO A 47 15.20 3.08 -0.71
C PRO A 47 13.74 3.45 -0.97
N ALA A 48 13.11 4.11 -0.02
CA ALA A 48 11.69 4.43 -0.07
C ALA A 48 11.47 5.94 0.07
N LYS A 49 10.53 6.47 -0.71
CA LYS A 49 10.19 7.89 -0.71
C LYS A 49 8.69 8.08 -0.48
N ARG A 50 8.34 9.22 0.04
CA ARG A 50 6.94 9.63 0.15
C ARG A 50 6.23 9.47 -1.19
N HIS A 51 5.05 8.87 -1.15
CA HIS A 51 4.18 8.55 -2.29
C HIS A 51 4.66 7.40 -3.20
N ASP A 52 5.77 6.73 -2.89
CA ASP A 52 6.09 5.48 -3.55
C ASP A 52 4.97 4.45 -3.32
N HIS A 53 4.71 3.68 -4.36
CA HIS A 53 3.74 2.59 -4.37
C HIS A 53 4.45 1.24 -4.50
N TYR A 54 4.06 0.29 -3.68
CA TYR A 54 4.55 -1.08 -3.69
C TYR A 54 3.37 -2.03 -3.84
N LEU A 55 3.31 -2.76 -4.96
CA LEU A 55 2.35 -3.83 -5.18
C LEU A 55 2.88 -5.10 -4.52
N ILE A 56 2.05 -5.77 -3.72
CA ILE A 56 2.45 -6.95 -2.95
C ILE A 56 1.48 -8.11 -3.25
N PRO A 57 1.61 -8.78 -4.40
CA PRO A 57 0.81 -9.97 -4.69
C PRO A 57 1.09 -11.08 -3.68
N ALA A 58 0.09 -11.92 -3.39
CA ALA A 58 0.21 -13.03 -2.45
C ALA A 58 1.46 -13.88 -2.72
N GLY A 59 2.20 -14.24 -1.66
CA GLY A 59 3.45 -14.99 -1.75
C GLY A 59 4.71 -14.15 -2.00
N THR A 60 4.59 -12.82 -2.06
CA THR A 60 5.76 -11.94 -2.13
C THR A 60 6.33 -11.67 -0.74
N VAL A 61 7.59 -12.01 -0.53
CA VAL A 61 8.30 -11.70 0.73
C VAL A 61 8.48 -10.18 0.84
N HIS A 62 8.01 -9.61 1.95
CA HIS A 62 8.04 -8.15 2.13
C HIS A 62 7.98 -7.73 3.59
N CYS A 63 8.45 -6.55 3.89
CA CYS A 63 8.10 -5.77 5.08
C CYS A 63 8.44 -4.28 4.89
N SER A 64 7.81 -3.39 5.67
CA SER A 64 8.28 -2.01 5.78
C SER A 64 9.56 -1.96 6.59
N GLY A 65 10.51 -1.12 6.19
CA GLY A 65 11.68 -0.77 6.98
C GLY A 65 11.42 0.40 7.93
N ALA A 66 12.45 0.81 8.64
CA ALA A 66 12.39 2.00 9.47
C ALA A 66 12.13 3.26 8.62
N GLY A 67 11.56 4.29 9.23
CA GLY A 67 11.33 5.60 8.60
C GLY A 67 10.16 5.65 7.60
N ALA A 68 9.44 4.55 7.35
CA ALA A 68 8.34 4.49 6.39
C ALA A 68 6.98 4.51 7.08
N MET A 69 6.13 5.50 6.73
CA MET A 69 4.71 5.54 7.10
C MET A 69 3.87 4.93 5.97
N VAL A 70 3.27 3.79 6.25
CA VAL A 70 2.57 2.97 5.25
C VAL A 70 1.05 3.15 5.34
N LEU A 71 0.40 3.38 4.20
CA LEU A 71 -1.02 3.15 4.00
C LEU A 71 -1.18 1.81 3.27
N GLU A 72 -1.72 0.81 3.94
CA GLU A 72 -2.01 -0.49 3.36
C GLU A 72 -3.47 -0.54 2.88
N ILE A 73 -3.65 -0.87 1.61
CA ILE A 73 -4.95 -1.19 1.02
C ILE A 73 -4.87 -2.66 0.61
N SER A 74 -5.57 -3.52 1.35
CA SER A 74 -5.39 -4.96 1.26
C SER A 74 -6.69 -5.69 0.94
N ALA A 75 -6.61 -6.69 0.04
CA ALA A 75 -7.65 -7.66 -0.24
C ALA A 75 -7.46 -8.96 0.56
N THR A 76 -6.52 -8.99 1.49
CA THR A 76 -6.17 -10.18 2.27
C THR A 76 -7.23 -10.44 3.35
N PRO A 77 -7.75 -11.68 3.46
CA PRO A 77 -8.57 -12.07 4.60
C PRO A 77 -7.83 -11.87 5.92
N SER A 78 -8.57 -11.54 6.99
CA SER A 78 -8.01 -11.39 8.33
C SER A 78 -7.17 -12.61 8.73
N ILE A 79 -5.99 -12.37 9.29
CA ILE A 79 -5.07 -13.39 9.82
C ILE A 79 -4.44 -14.30 8.72
N PHE A 80 -4.48 -13.92 7.46
CA PHE A 80 -3.91 -14.74 6.37
C PHE A 80 -2.47 -14.32 6.01
N THR A 81 -1.67 -13.92 7.00
CA THR A 81 -0.25 -13.56 6.83
C THR A 81 0.63 -14.63 7.48
N PHE A 82 1.46 -15.29 6.70
CA PHE A 82 2.48 -16.19 7.21
C PHE A 82 3.73 -15.41 7.55
N LYS A 83 3.85 -14.98 8.82
CA LYS A 83 5.05 -14.30 9.28
C LYS A 83 6.25 -15.21 9.18
N LEU A 84 7.29 -14.72 8.52
CA LEU A 84 8.62 -15.28 8.54
C LEU A 84 9.38 -14.70 9.74
N TRP A 85 10.64 -14.30 9.58
CA TRP A 85 11.38 -13.69 10.69
C TRP A 85 10.88 -12.26 10.98
N ASP A 86 10.53 -11.97 12.24
CA ASP A 86 9.99 -10.67 12.68
C ASP A 86 11.01 -9.93 13.57
N TRP A 87 12.24 -9.77 13.08
CA TRP A 87 13.31 -9.00 13.73
C TRP A 87 13.61 -9.42 15.17
N GLY A 88 13.33 -10.66 15.55
CA GLY A 88 13.49 -11.15 16.92
C GLY A 88 12.52 -10.53 17.93
N ARG A 89 11.44 -9.88 17.48
CA ARG A 89 10.44 -9.29 18.38
C ARG A 89 9.80 -10.35 19.26
N LEU A 90 9.67 -10.00 20.55
CA LEU A 90 9.06 -10.88 21.54
C LEU A 90 7.53 -10.82 21.46
N GLY A 91 6.91 -11.95 21.71
CA GLY A 91 5.47 -12.06 21.99
C GLY A 91 5.15 -11.63 23.43
N LEU A 92 3.87 -11.69 23.79
CA LEU A 92 3.39 -11.40 25.14
C LEU A 92 3.93 -12.40 26.19
N ASP A 93 4.35 -13.57 25.76
CA ASP A 93 4.98 -14.63 26.54
C ASP A 93 6.49 -14.41 26.78
N GLY A 94 7.05 -13.32 26.25
CA GLY A 94 8.48 -13.01 26.34
C GLY A 94 9.38 -13.85 25.43
N LEU A 95 8.80 -14.68 24.54
CA LEU A 95 9.54 -15.49 23.57
C LEU A 95 9.53 -14.83 22.19
N PRO A 96 10.54 -15.09 21.34
CA PRO A 96 10.52 -14.66 19.94
C PRO A 96 9.27 -15.18 19.23
N ARG A 97 8.65 -14.31 18.41
CA ARG A 97 7.48 -14.71 17.64
C ARG A 97 7.81 -15.90 16.72
N PRO A 98 6.92 -16.90 16.64
CA PRO A 98 7.18 -18.09 15.82
C PRO A 98 7.25 -17.74 14.34
N ILE A 99 8.16 -18.39 13.63
CA ILE A 99 8.29 -18.29 12.17
C ILE A 99 7.39 -19.35 11.52
N ASN A 100 6.53 -18.93 10.59
CA ASN A 100 5.55 -19.82 9.96
C ASN A 100 6.16 -20.56 8.75
N ILE A 101 7.28 -21.27 8.95
CA ILE A 101 8.06 -21.88 7.87
C ILE A 101 7.25 -22.95 7.13
N GLY A 102 6.54 -23.81 7.85
CA GLY A 102 5.80 -24.93 7.27
C GLY A 102 4.70 -24.55 6.27
N HIS A 103 4.08 -23.35 6.46
CA HIS A 103 3.11 -22.81 5.52
C HIS A 103 3.76 -21.78 4.59
N GLY A 104 4.59 -20.88 5.12
CA GLY A 104 5.23 -19.82 4.37
C GLY A 104 6.06 -20.35 3.19
N SER A 105 6.86 -21.40 3.41
CA SER A 105 7.68 -21.99 2.36
C SER A 105 6.89 -22.51 1.15
N LYS A 106 5.63 -22.88 1.34
CA LYS A 106 4.75 -23.40 0.28
C LYS A 106 4.10 -22.31 -0.56
N VAL A 107 4.05 -21.06 -0.07
CA VAL A 107 3.39 -19.94 -0.74
C VAL A 107 4.36 -18.90 -1.27
N ILE A 108 5.63 -18.93 -0.85
CA ILE A 108 6.65 -18.01 -1.38
C ILE A 108 6.78 -18.23 -2.89
N GLN A 109 6.70 -17.12 -3.62
CA GLN A 109 6.93 -17.10 -5.07
C GLN A 109 8.41 -16.79 -5.32
N TRP A 110 9.19 -17.82 -5.53
CA TRP A 110 10.66 -17.77 -5.60
C TRP A 110 11.18 -17.04 -6.83
N GLU A 111 10.37 -16.90 -7.87
CA GLU A 111 10.66 -16.14 -9.08
C GLU A 111 10.58 -14.63 -8.90
N ARG A 112 9.96 -14.13 -7.82
CA ARG A 112 9.85 -12.69 -7.54
C ARG A 112 11.15 -12.13 -7.00
N GLN A 113 12.15 -12.14 -7.86
CA GLN A 113 13.50 -11.68 -7.59
C GLN A 113 13.69 -10.22 -8.04
N THR A 114 14.90 -9.69 -7.89
CA THR A 114 15.25 -8.27 -8.04
C THR A 114 14.67 -7.62 -9.29
N GLU A 115 14.85 -8.21 -10.47
CA GLU A 115 14.39 -7.60 -11.73
C GLU A 115 12.86 -7.64 -11.86
N PHE A 116 12.23 -8.75 -11.45
CA PHE A 116 10.77 -8.84 -11.42
C PHE A 116 10.17 -7.76 -10.51
N VAL A 117 10.72 -7.60 -9.30
CA VAL A 117 10.24 -6.60 -8.33
C VAL A 117 10.37 -5.19 -8.88
N ARG A 118 11.55 -4.85 -9.43
CA ARG A 118 11.80 -3.52 -10.01
C ARG A 118 10.83 -3.18 -11.14
N ASN A 119 10.57 -4.14 -12.01
CA ASN A 119 9.83 -3.91 -13.25
C ASN A 119 8.31 -4.08 -13.10
N HIS A 120 7.83 -4.75 -12.04
CA HIS A 120 6.41 -5.10 -11.91
C HIS A 120 5.76 -4.71 -10.58
N LEU A 121 6.53 -4.45 -9.52
CA LEU A 121 5.97 -4.24 -8.18
C LEU A 121 6.22 -2.85 -7.60
N ILE A 122 7.21 -2.12 -8.09
CA ILE A 122 7.56 -0.80 -7.57
C ILE A 122 7.08 0.28 -8.53
N ASN A 123 6.30 1.23 -8.03
CA ASN A 123 5.85 2.44 -8.77
C ASN A 123 5.22 2.15 -10.13
N GLN A 124 4.47 1.07 -10.23
CA GLN A 124 3.66 0.78 -11.42
C GLN A 124 2.43 1.68 -11.42
N VAL A 125 2.56 2.85 -12.06
CA VAL A 125 1.56 3.91 -12.06
C VAL A 125 1.20 4.24 -13.51
N GLU A 126 -0.09 4.31 -13.81
CA GLU A 126 -0.62 4.63 -15.12
C GLU A 126 -1.53 5.86 -15.03
N MET A 127 -1.33 6.84 -15.92
CA MET A 127 -2.26 7.96 -16.06
C MET A 127 -3.57 7.46 -16.65
N VAL A 128 -4.68 7.79 -16.02
CA VAL A 128 -6.02 7.33 -16.43
C VAL A 128 -6.86 8.47 -16.97
N ALA A 129 -6.81 9.62 -16.31
CA ALA A 129 -7.58 10.79 -16.68
C ALA A 129 -6.89 12.07 -16.19
N GLU A 130 -7.18 13.17 -16.82
CA GLU A 130 -6.76 14.51 -16.40
C GLU A 130 -7.81 15.54 -16.76
N GLY A 131 -7.78 16.67 -16.09
CA GLY A 131 -8.62 17.83 -16.35
C GLY A 131 -7.97 19.10 -15.84
N ASP A 132 -8.69 20.19 -15.85
CA ASP A 132 -8.18 21.47 -15.40
C ASP A 132 -7.84 21.42 -13.89
N GLY A 133 -6.57 21.54 -13.58
CA GLY A 133 -6.06 21.52 -12.20
C GLY A 133 -6.05 20.17 -11.51
N TRP A 134 -6.31 19.04 -12.19
CA TRP A 134 -6.27 17.70 -11.59
C TRP A 134 -5.82 16.59 -12.56
N ARG A 135 -5.33 15.50 -12.01
CA ARG A 135 -5.06 14.24 -12.72
C ARG A 135 -5.41 13.03 -11.86
N GLU A 136 -5.79 11.95 -12.51
CA GLU A 136 -6.08 10.64 -11.92
C GLU A 136 -5.08 9.60 -12.43
N GLU A 137 -4.49 8.87 -11.50
CA GLU A 137 -3.55 7.78 -11.76
C GLU A 137 -4.13 6.47 -11.21
N ARG A 138 -3.97 5.38 -11.95
CA ARG A 138 -4.13 4.04 -11.42
C ARG A 138 -2.79 3.61 -10.83
N THR A 139 -2.76 3.23 -9.56
CA THR A 139 -1.59 2.60 -8.96
C THR A 139 -1.60 1.11 -9.27
N GLY A 140 -0.41 0.50 -9.38
CA GLY A 140 -0.22 -0.87 -9.84
C GLY A 140 -1.19 -1.83 -9.16
N LEU A 141 -1.83 -2.67 -9.97
CA LEU A 141 -2.91 -3.55 -9.56
C LEU A 141 -2.65 -4.94 -10.10
N HIS A 142 -2.74 -5.95 -9.25
CA HIS A 142 -2.72 -7.33 -9.69
C HIS A 142 -4.04 -7.66 -10.40
N GLU A 143 -3.99 -8.30 -11.56
CA GLU A 143 -5.18 -8.58 -12.38
C GLU A 143 -6.25 -9.41 -11.66
N ASN A 144 -5.83 -10.28 -10.74
CA ASN A 144 -6.71 -11.12 -9.94
C ASN A 144 -7.27 -10.43 -8.69
N GLU A 145 -6.82 -9.21 -8.37
CA GLU A 145 -7.35 -8.44 -7.24
C GLU A 145 -8.70 -7.82 -7.59
N PHE A 146 -9.62 -7.79 -6.65
CA PHE A 146 -10.94 -7.18 -6.84
C PHE A 146 -11.00 -5.71 -6.40
N ILE A 147 -9.99 -5.23 -5.67
CA ILE A 147 -9.88 -3.82 -5.28
C ILE A 147 -9.10 -3.08 -6.36
N GLU A 148 -9.64 -1.96 -6.79
CA GLU A 148 -8.94 -0.98 -7.59
C GLU A 148 -8.53 0.22 -6.75
N THR A 149 -7.34 0.76 -7.00
CA THR A 149 -6.84 1.96 -6.34
C THR A 149 -6.56 3.05 -7.36
N ARG A 150 -7.06 4.24 -7.08
CA ARG A 150 -6.87 5.46 -7.87
C ARG A 150 -6.27 6.55 -7.03
N ARG A 151 -5.26 7.21 -7.55
CA ARG A 151 -4.61 8.34 -6.90
C ARG A 151 -4.92 9.61 -7.67
N HIS A 152 -5.37 10.64 -6.96
CA HIS A 152 -5.69 11.92 -7.55
C HIS A 152 -4.70 12.96 -7.03
N TRP A 153 -4.23 13.79 -7.95
CA TRP A 153 -3.39 14.94 -7.67
C TRP A 153 -4.07 16.20 -8.20
N PHE A 154 -4.16 17.24 -7.39
CA PHE A 154 -4.93 18.41 -7.77
C PHE A 154 -4.52 19.69 -7.04
N THR A 155 -4.81 20.82 -7.66
CA THR A 155 -4.74 22.18 -7.11
C THR A 155 -6.13 22.83 -7.08
N ASP A 156 -7.12 22.22 -7.73
CA ASP A 156 -8.48 22.70 -7.88
C ASP A 156 -9.48 21.55 -7.65
N ILE A 157 -10.68 21.66 -8.12
CA ILE A 157 -11.79 20.72 -7.92
C ILE A 157 -11.58 19.44 -8.72
N VAL A 158 -11.63 18.31 -8.03
CA VAL A 158 -11.65 16.97 -8.65
C VAL A 158 -13.07 16.42 -8.65
N PRO A 159 -13.65 16.11 -9.82
CA PRO A 159 -14.93 15.43 -9.89
C PRO A 159 -14.79 13.94 -9.62
N HIS A 160 -15.75 13.39 -8.91
CA HIS A 160 -15.85 11.96 -8.61
C HIS A 160 -17.28 11.46 -8.83
N ASN A 161 -17.41 10.16 -9.04
CA ASN A 161 -18.72 9.48 -9.06
C ASN A 161 -18.55 8.10 -8.42
N THR A 162 -19.50 7.69 -7.60
CA THR A 162 -19.48 6.37 -6.94
C THR A 162 -19.73 5.24 -7.92
N ASN A 163 -20.39 5.51 -9.06
CA ASN A 163 -20.81 4.51 -10.05
C ASN A 163 -21.54 3.31 -9.41
N GLY A 164 -22.32 3.59 -8.35
CA GLY A 164 -23.08 2.57 -7.63
C GLY A 164 -22.26 1.68 -6.68
N GLY A 165 -20.99 1.98 -6.48
CA GLY A 165 -20.09 1.28 -5.54
C GLY A 165 -19.64 2.15 -4.37
N VAL A 166 -19.40 1.53 -3.22
CA VAL A 166 -18.78 2.22 -2.08
C VAL A 166 -17.33 2.58 -2.41
N GLN A 167 -16.89 3.75 -1.98
CA GLN A 167 -15.52 4.21 -2.14
C GLN A 167 -14.91 4.56 -0.78
N VAL A 168 -13.67 4.14 -0.56
CA VAL A 168 -12.88 4.48 0.63
C VAL A 168 -11.73 5.36 0.16
N LEU A 169 -11.60 6.55 0.77
CA LEU A 169 -10.57 7.51 0.39
C LEU A 169 -9.68 7.86 1.57
N ASN A 170 -8.44 8.24 1.26
CA ASN A 170 -7.50 8.77 2.24
C ASN A 170 -6.82 10.02 1.67
N VAL A 171 -6.62 11.04 2.52
CA VAL A 171 -5.86 12.24 2.16
C VAL A 171 -4.37 11.97 2.31
N ILE A 172 -3.65 11.92 1.19
CA ILE A 172 -2.21 11.60 1.17
C ILE A 172 -1.32 12.83 1.07
N LYS A 173 -1.89 13.98 0.70
CA LYS A 173 -1.18 15.27 0.63
C LYS A 173 -2.16 16.44 0.74
N GLY A 174 -1.79 17.48 1.47
CA GLY A 174 -2.61 18.62 1.85
C GLY A 174 -3.03 18.51 3.32
N ASP A 175 -3.24 19.64 3.97
CA ASP A 175 -3.62 19.66 5.39
C ASP A 175 -5.13 19.46 5.56
N GLU A 176 -5.92 20.17 4.73
CA GLU A 176 -7.39 20.18 4.77
C GLU A 176 -7.97 20.15 3.36
N LEU A 177 -8.93 19.28 3.14
CA LEU A 177 -9.73 19.20 1.91
C LEU A 177 -11.20 19.27 2.29
N ILE A 178 -12.06 19.75 1.38
CA ILE A 178 -13.49 19.69 1.56
C ILE A 178 -14.10 18.75 0.54
N VAL A 179 -15.05 17.93 1.00
CA VAL A 179 -15.83 16.99 0.19
C VAL A 179 -17.25 17.54 0.07
N GLU A 180 -17.74 17.69 -1.14
CA GLU A 180 -19.00 18.34 -1.44
C GLU A 180 -19.85 17.51 -2.40
N SER A 181 -21.17 17.58 -2.25
CA SER A 181 -22.12 16.98 -3.20
C SER A 181 -22.78 18.05 -4.06
N PRO A 182 -22.55 18.08 -5.38
CA PRO A 182 -23.24 19.00 -6.29
C PRO A 182 -24.76 18.81 -6.30
N THR A 183 -25.23 17.63 -5.94
CA THR A 183 -26.67 17.27 -5.91
C THR A 183 -27.30 17.40 -4.53
N GLY A 184 -26.54 17.81 -3.51
CA GLY A 184 -27.03 17.91 -2.13
C GLY A 184 -27.30 16.56 -1.46
N ALA A 185 -26.62 15.50 -1.89
CA ALA A 185 -26.79 14.17 -1.29
C ALA A 185 -26.28 14.10 0.18
N PHE A 186 -25.42 15.01 0.56
CA PHE A 186 -24.89 15.16 1.93
C PHE A 186 -24.43 16.59 2.18
N GLU A 187 -24.32 16.99 3.45
CA GLU A 187 -23.72 18.27 3.84
C GLU A 187 -22.20 18.23 3.64
N PRO A 188 -21.58 19.31 3.12
CA PRO A 188 -20.12 19.36 2.97
C PRO A 188 -19.39 19.04 4.26
N PHE A 189 -18.30 18.29 4.17
CA PHE A 189 -17.46 17.98 5.33
C PHE A 189 -15.97 18.13 5.01
N ILE A 190 -15.19 18.46 6.02
CA ILE A 190 -13.75 18.66 5.95
C ILE A 190 -13.05 17.36 6.32
N VAL A 191 -11.99 17.03 5.60
CA VAL A 191 -11.10 15.90 5.86
C VAL A 191 -9.65 16.38 5.91
N HIS A 192 -8.82 15.70 6.70
CA HIS A 192 -7.46 16.12 7.00
C HIS A 192 -6.41 15.11 6.49
N TYR A 193 -5.15 15.54 6.48
CA TYR A 193 -4.04 14.66 6.14
C TYR A 193 -4.09 13.33 6.90
N ALA A 194 -3.84 12.23 6.19
CA ALA A 194 -3.88 10.85 6.67
C ALA A 194 -5.25 10.36 7.16
N GLU A 195 -6.30 11.19 7.07
CA GLU A 195 -7.66 10.79 7.43
C GLU A 195 -8.27 9.91 6.34
N THR A 196 -8.93 8.82 6.78
CA THR A 196 -9.67 7.91 5.90
C THR A 196 -11.17 8.15 6.06
N PHE A 197 -11.88 8.28 4.95
CA PHE A 197 -13.32 8.48 4.92
C PHE A 197 -14.00 7.61 3.87
N ILE A 198 -15.31 7.42 4.02
CA ILE A 198 -16.11 6.55 3.16
C ILE A 198 -17.18 7.37 2.45
N ILE A 199 -17.32 7.16 1.15
CA ILE A 199 -18.43 7.66 0.34
C ILE A 199 -19.35 6.49 0.01
N PRO A 200 -20.60 6.49 0.53
CA PRO A 200 -21.58 5.45 0.25
C PRO A 200 -21.97 5.38 -1.23
N ALA A 201 -22.33 4.19 -1.69
CA ALA A 201 -22.68 3.94 -3.09
C ALA A 201 -23.84 4.82 -3.62
N CYS A 202 -24.77 5.19 -2.74
CA CYS A 202 -25.95 5.98 -3.11
C CYS A 202 -25.66 7.48 -3.34
N VAL A 203 -24.46 7.96 -3.06
CA VAL A 203 -24.10 9.39 -3.19
C VAL A 203 -24.12 9.84 -4.67
N GLY A 204 -23.62 9.00 -5.59
CA GLY A 204 -23.47 9.38 -6.99
C GLY A 204 -22.32 10.38 -7.18
N GLU A 205 -22.60 11.57 -7.67
CA GLU A 205 -21.60 12.60 -7.92
C GLU A 205 -21.17 13.32 -6.64
N TYR A 206 -19.85 13.55 -6.52
CA TYR A 206 -19.24 14.38 -5.47
C TYR A 206 -17.93 15.01 -5.95
N THR A 207 -17.47 16.01 -5.26
CA THR A 207 -16.20 16.70 -5.56
C THR A 207 -15.30 16.76 -4.33
N ILE A 208 -14.00 16.86 -4.58
CA ILE A 208 -13.00 17.12 -3.56
C ILE A 208 -12.15 18.30 -4.03
N ARG A 209 -11.87 19.25 -3.15
CA ARG A 209 -10.98 20.37 -3.46
C ARG A 209 -10.14 20.78 -2.25
N PRO A 210 -9.03 21.50 -2.47
CA PRO A 210 -8.29 22.14 -1.38
C PRO A 210 -9.20 23.05 -0.55
N TYR A 211 -9.00 23.04 0.78
CA TYR A 211 -9.74 23.86 1.72
C TYR A 211 -8.82 24.44 2.78
N GLY A 212 -9.25 25.49 3.48
CA GLY A 212 -8.53 26.10 4.58
C GLY A 212 -7.07 26.40 4.23
N SER A 213 -6.15 25.83 4.98
CA SER A 213 -4.71 26.00 4.80
C SER A 213 -4.16 25.38 3.51
N SER A 214 -4.93 24.54 2.83
CA SER A 214 -4.52 23.87 1.58
C SER A 214 -4.90 24.64 0.31
N VAL A 215 -5.65 25.73 0.41
CA VAL A 215 -6.03 26.53 -0.77
C VAL A 215 -4.77 27.04 -1.49
N GLY A 216 -4.71 26.82 -2.81
CA GLY A 216 -3.56 27.17 -3.65
C GLY A 216 -2.37 26.21 -3.55
N LYS A 217 -2.48 25.14 -2.76
CA LYS A 217 -1.45 24.09 -2.66
C LYS A 217 -1.80 22.86 -3.49
N TYR A 218 -0.77 22.12 -3.86
CA TYR A 218 -0.91 20.83 -4.53
C TYR A 218 -1.29 19.75 -3.52
N CYS A 219 -2.45 19.15 -3.70
CA CYS A 219 -3.04 18.16 -2.82
C CYS A 219 -3.13 16.78 -3.48
N GLY A 220 -3.42 15.76 -2.69
CA GLY A 220 -3.58 14.40 -3.19
C GLY A 220 -4.47 13.53 -2.32
N THR A 221 -5.24 12.67 -2.98
CA THR A 221 -6.03 11.61 -2.34
C THR A 221 -5.75 10.27 -3.00
N ILE A 222 -5.93 9.18 -2.26
CA ILE A 222 -6.03 7.83 -2.81
C ILE A 222 -7.44 7.31 -2.57
N LYS A 223 -8.01 6.64 -3.57
CA LYS A 223 -9.35 6.08 -3.56
C LYS A 223 -9.27 4.58 -3.82
N ALA A 224 -9.90 3.78 -2.99
CA ALA A 224 -10.06 2.34 -3.16
C ALA A 224 -11.54 1.99 -3.36
N TYR A 225 -11.82 1.08 -4.28
CA TYR A 225 -13.16 0.57 -4.53
C TYR A 225 -13.12 -0.82 -5.14
N VAL A 226 -14.23 -1.55 -5.04
CA VAL A 226 -14.37 -2.87 -5.66
C VAL A 226 -14.59 -2.72 -7.15
N ARG A 227 -13.81 -3.44 -7.96
CA ARG A 227 -14.04 -3.54 -9.40
C ARG A 227 -15.24 -4.43 -9.65
N PHE A 228 -16.28 -3.86 -10.23
CA PHE A 228 -17.35 -4.67 -10.79
C PHE A 228 -16.89 -5.14 -12.19
N ARG A 229 -16.85 -6.45 -12.42
CA ARG A 229 -16.72 -6.96 -13.79
C ARG A 229 -17.99 -6.55 -14.53
N GLN A 230 -17.81 -5.74 -15.54
CA GLN A 230 -18.87 -5.46 -16.52
C GLN A 230 -19.17 -6.72 -17.33
#